data_15fc9853c0b405d177ff3a7a323f1b53
#
_entry.id   15fc9853c0b405d177ff3a7a323f1b53
#
_cell.length_a   1.000
_cell.length_b   1.000
_cell.length_c   1.000
_cell.angle_alpha   90.00
_cell.angle_beta   90.00
_cell.angle_gamma   90.00
#
_symmetry.space_group_name_H-M   'P 1'
#
loop_
_entity.id
_entity.type
_entity.pdbx_description
1 polymer ?
#
loop_
_entity_poly.entity_id
_entity_poly.type
_entity_poly.pdbx_seq_one_letter_code
_entity_poly.pdbx_strand_id
1 'polypeptide(L)'
;MSLDVAAGVRKTVGAKQTLKAMKRNEVTQLFIAKDCDEQVVAPLIAASEGADIPVDRTYTMAELGVACHIKVKAAAVGLLK
;
A
#
# COMPACT_ATOMS: atom_id res chain seq x y z
N MET A 1 6.70 4.75 -15.98
CA MET A 1 6.65 5.77 -14.93
C MET A 1 7.01 5.14 -13.60
N SER A 2 7.94 5.71 -12.91
CA SER A 2 8.34 5.18 -11.61
C SER A 2 7.48 5.76 -10.51
N LEU A 3 7.14 4.91 -9.54
CA LEU A 3 6.48 5.37 -8.33
C LEU A 3 7.53 6.04 -7.44
N ASP A 4 7.26 7.25 -7.02
CA ASP A 4 8.14 7.99 -6.13
C ASP A 4 7.27 8.69 -5.08
N VAL A 5 7.33 8.20 -3.84
CA VAL A 5 6.57 8.79 -2.74
C VAL A 5 7.40 9.90 -2.13
N ALA A 6 6.94 11.12 -2.29
CA ALA A 6 7.68 12.29 -1.82
C ALA A 6 7.91 12.25 -0.30
N ALA A 7 9.03 12.85 0.16
CA ALA A 7 9.43 12.81 1.57
C ALA A 7 8.42 13.46 2.47
N GLY A 8 7.61 14.27 2.24
CA GLY A 8 6.60 14.85 3.13
C GLY A 8 5.27 14.14 3.12
N VAL A 9 5.10 13.14 2.27
CA VAL A 9 3.83 12.43 2.14
C VAL A 9 3.68 11.41 3.26
N ARG A 10 2.57 11.45 3.97
CA ARG A 10 2.26 10.45 4.98
C ARG A 10 1.87 9.14 4.30
N LYS A 11 2.44 8.06 4.78
CA LYS A 11 2.20 6.74 4.20
C LYS A 11 2.30 5.65 5.25
N THR A 12 1.70 4.51 4.96
CA THR A 12 1.93 3.28 5.72
C THR A 12 2.65 2.28 4.83
N VAL A 13 3.52 1.49 5.42
CA VAL A 13 4.29 0.46 4.72
C VAL A 13 4.00 -0.89 5.36
N GLY A 14 3.63 -1.87 4.55
CA GLY A 14 3.30 -3.20 5.03
C GLY A 14 1.79 -3.40 5.18
N ALA A 15 1.36 -4.66 5.00
CA ALA A 15 -0.07 -4.98 4.96
C ALA A 15 -0.76 -4.67 6.28
N LYS A 16 -0.15 -5.02 7.40
CA LYS A 16 -0.77 -4.86 8.71
C LYS A 16 -0.98 -3.38 9.07
N GLN A 17 0.05 -2.56 8.84
CA GLN A 17 -0.03 -1.13 9.13
C GLN A 17 -1.03 -0.44 8.21
N THR A 18 -1.03 -0.81 6.94
CA THR A 18 -1.96 -0.26 5.97
C THR A 18 -3.40 -0.61 6.34
N LEU A 19 -3.66 -1.84 6.78
CA LEU A 19 -5.00 -2.23 7.20
C LEU A 19 -5.48 -1.41 8.39
N LYS A 20 -4.62 -1.15 9.35
CA LYS A 20 -4.97 -0.30 10.49
C LYS A 20 -5.38 1.10 10.05
N ALA A 21 -4.62 1.69 9.11
CA ALA A 21 -4.95 3.01 8.60
C ALA A 21 -6.26 3.00 7.81
N MET A 22 -6.54 1.94 7.09
CA MET A 22 -7.81 1.80 6.36
C MET A 22 -8.99 1.74 7.32
N LYS A 23 -8.84 1.04 8.43
CA LYS A 23 -9.89 0.99 9.47
C LYS A 23 -10.16 2.35 10.09
N ARG A 24 -9.17 3.25 10.08
CA ARG A 24 -9.31 4.63 10.56
C ARG A 24 -9.80 5.58 9.46
N ASN A 25 -10.04 5.06 8.27
CA ASN A 25 -10.48 5.86 7.12
C ASN A 25 -9.47 6.96 6.76
N GLU A 26 -8.18 6.65 6.86
CA GLU A 26 -7.10 7.60 6.60
C GLU A 26 -6.43 7.40 5.24
N VAL A 27 -6.68 6.29 4.55
CA VAL A 27 -6.00 5.95 3.30
C VAL A 27 -6.74 6.54 2.11
N THR A 28 -6.00 7.25 1.25
CA THR A 28 -6.55 7.83 0.02
C THR A 28 -6.26 6.98 -1.20
N GLN A 29 -5.15 6.21 -1.17
CA GLN A 29 -4.77 5.33 -2.27
C GLN A 29 -4.03 4.14 -1.71
N LEU A 30 -4.27 2.96 -2.29
CA LEU A 30 -3.65 1.71 -1.87
C LEU A 30 -2.80 1.16 -3.00
N PHE A 31 -1.57 0.77 -2.68
CA PHE A 31 -0.69 0.03 -3.59
C PHE A 31 -0.49 -1.37 -3.03
N ILE A 32 -0.74 -2.37 -3.87
CA ILE A 32 -0.55 -3.77 -3.51
C ILE A 32 0.43 -4.38 -4.50
N ALA A 33 1.47 -5.03 -3.99
CA ALA A 33 2.46 -5.67 -4.83
C ALA A 33 1.83 -6.80 -5.67
N LYS A 34 2.19 -6.86 -6.93
CA LYS A 34 1.64 -7.89 -7.84
C LYS A 34 2.24 -9.26 -7.58
N ASP A 35 3.37 -9.34 -6.88
CA ASP A 35 4.08 -10.60 -6.56
C ASP A 35 4.01 -10.96 -5.08
N CYS A 36 3.09 -10.39 -4.31
CA CYS A 36 2.93 -10.72 -2.90
C CYS A 36 1.97 -11.90 -2.72
N ASP A 37 1.94 -12.43 -1.48
CA ASP A 37 1.01 -13.49 -1.12
C ASP A 37 -0.41 -12.89 -1.04
N GLU A 38 -1.33 -13.42 -1.84
CA GLU A 38 -2.70 -12.93 -1.88
C GLU A 38 -3.40 -13.03 -0.52
N GLN A 39 -3.08 -14.03 0.28
CA GLN A 39 -3.68 -14.18 1.61
C GLN A 39 -3.31 -13.03 2.54
N VAL A 40 -2.12 -12.48 2.37
CA VAL A 40 -1.64 -11.37 3.18
C VAL A 40 -2.42 -10.09 2.85
N VAL A 41 -2.76 -9.88 1.58
CA VAL A 41 -3.39 -8.64 1.13
C VAL A 41 -4.90 -8.74 0.94
N ALA A 42 -5.48 -9.92 1.04
CA ALA A 42 -6.92 -10.10 0.88
C ALA A 42 -7.75 -9.18 1.79
N PRO A 43 -7.41 -9.00 3.10
CA PRO A 43 -8.14 -8.06 3.94
C PRO A 43 -8.07 -6.61 3.44
N LEU A 44 -6.93 -6.24 2.84
CA LEU A 44 -6.77 -4.88 2.29
C LEU A 44 -7.66 -4.67 1.07
N ILE A 45 -7.73 -5.68 0.20
CA ILE A 45 -8.56 -5.61 -0.99
C ILE A 45 -10.03 -5.49 -0.59
N ALA A 46 -10.48 -6.30 0.36
CA ALA A 46 -11.84 -6.25 0.86
C ALA A 46 -12.17 -4.88 1.47
N ALA A 47 -11.25 -4.34 2.27
CA ALA A 47 -11.45 -3.03 2.90
C ALA A 47 -11.47 -1.91 1.86
N SER A 48 -10.65 -2.01 0.80
CA SER A 48 -10.61 -1.00 -0.24
C SER A 48 -11.90 -0.96 -1.04
N GLU A 49 -12.49 -2.12 -1.31
CA GLU A 49 -13.78 -2.18 -2.01
C GLU A 49 -14.89 -1.53 -1.20
N GLY A 50 -14.93 -1.79 0.10
CA GLY A 50 -15.94 -1.20 0.98
C GLY A 50 -15.77 0.30 1.17
N ALA A 51 -14.56 0.82 1.07
CA ALA A 51 -14.27 2.23 1.26
C ALA A 51 -14.08 3.00 -0.06
N ASP A 52 -14.21 2.32 -1.19
CA ASP A 52 -14.08 2.91 -2.53
C ASP A 52 -12.70 3.55 -2.73
N ILE A 53 -11.65 2.88 -2.23
CA ILE A 53 -10.27 3.35 -2.34
C ILE A 53 -9.62 2.77 -3.61
N PRO A 54 -8.98 3.60 -4.45
CA PRO A 54 -8.28 3.09 -5.62
C PRO A 54 -7.14 2.15 -5.24
N VAL A 55 -6.98 1.05 -5.98
CA VAL A 55 -5.93 0.06 -5.74
C VAL A 55 -5.06 -0.04 -6.99
N ASP A 56 -3.75 0.11 -6.82
CA ASP A 56 -2.77 -0.07 -7.89
C ASP A 56 -1.97 -1.33 -7.60
N ARG A 57 -1.95 -2.26 -8.56
CA ARG A 57 -1.23 -3.53 -8.46
C ARG A 57 -0.16 -3.67 -9.54
N THR A 58 0.36 -2.56 -10.02
CA THR A 58 1.34 -2.53 -11.11
C THR A 58 2.76 -2.87 -10.64
N TYR A 59 3.08 -2.61 -9.38
CA TYR A 59 4.44 -2.66 -8.86
C TYR A 59 4.72 -3.97 -8.13
N THR A 60 6.01 -4.37 -8.10
CA THR A 60 6.47 -5.51 -7.29
C THR A 60 6.72 -5.07 -5.85
N MET A 61 6.91 -6.06 -4.96
CA MET A 61 7.29 -5.77 -3.58
C MET A 61 8.60 -4.97 -3.50
N ALA A 62 9.56 -5.31 -4.34
CA ALA A 62 10.84 -4.60 -4.38
C ALA A 62 10.66 -3.15 -4.83
N GLU A 63 9.83 -2.93 -5.85
CA GLU A 63 9.55 -1.59 -6.35
C GLU A 63 8.85 -0.72 -5.31
N LEU A 64 7.90 -1.29 -4.58
CA LEU A 64 7.22 -0.56 -3.50
C LEU A 64 8.18 -0.20 -2.37
N GLY A 65 9.11 -1.10 -2.03
CA GLY A 65 10.14 -0.80 -1.04
C GLY A 65 11.03 0.37 -1.47
N VAL A 66 11.48 0.35 -2.72
CA VAL A 66 12.30 1.44 -3.26
C VAL A 66 11.52 2.76 -3.26
N ALA A 67 10.27 2.73 -3.67
CA ALA A 67 9.44 3.95 -3.72
C ALA A 67 9.25 4.57 -2.33
N CYS A 68 9.23 3.76 -1.29
CA CYS A 68 9.10 4.23 0.09
C CYS A 68 10.44 4.53 0.74
N HIS A 69 11.55 4.40 0.01
CA HIS A 69 12.90 4.66 0.50
C HIS A 69 13.28 3.77 1.69
N ILE A 70 12.84 2.51 1.66
CA ILE A 70 13.18 1.52 2.68
C ILE A 70 14.04 0.42 2.07
N LYS A 71 14.78 -0.30 2.92
CA LYS A 71 15.71 -1.34 2.47
C LYS A 71 15.07 -2.72 2.33
N VAL A 72 13.79 -2.84 2.69
CA VAL A 72 13.08 -4.11 2.64
C VAL A 72 11.93 -4.03 1.64
N LYS A 73 11.42 -5.19 1.26
CA LYS A 73 10.28 -5.28 0.35
C LYS A 73 8.99 -4.91 1.09
N ALA A 74 8.02 -4.36 0.37
CA ALA A 74 6.72 -4.02 0.92
C ALA A 74 5.62 -4.72 0.14
N ALA A 75 4.77 -5.47 0.83
CA ALA A 75 3.63 -6.15 0.20
C ALA A 75 2.50 -5.16 -0.13
N ALA A 76 2.36 -4.12 0.67
CA ALA A 76 1.34 -3.10 0.48
C ALA A 76 1.82 -1.76 1.02
N VAL A 77 1.34 -0.69 0.42
CA VAL A 77 1.61 0.69 0.83
C VAL A 77 0.31 1.47 0.74
N GLY A 78 0.00 2.26 1.77
CA GLY A 78 -1.14 3.15 1.76
C GLY A 78 -0.68 4.60 1.82
N LEU A 79 -1.24 5.45 0.97
CA LEU A 79 -1.04 6.89 1.06
C LEU A 79 -2.12 7.47 1.96
N LEU A 80 -1.73 8.31 2.90
CA LEU A 80 -2.63 8.85 3.91
C LEU A 80 -3.10 10.25 3.55
N LYS A 81 -4.25 10.61 4.11
CA LYS A 81 -4.80 11.95 3.95
C LYS A 81 -3.90 13.03 4.54
#